data_81ce37d06398d96ccc464526832f874b
#
_entry.id   81ce37d06398d96ccc464526832f874b
#
_cell.length_a   1.000
_cell.length_b   1.000
_cell.length_c   1.000
_cell.angle_alpha   90.00
_cell.angle_beta   90.00
_cell.angle_gamma   90.00
#
_symmetry.space_group_name_H-M   'P 1'
#
loop_
_entity.id
_entity.type
_entity.pdbx_description
1 polymer ?
#
loop_
_entity_poly.entity_id
_entity_poly.type
_entity_poly.pdbx_seq_one_letter_code
_entity_poly.pdbx_strand_id
1 'polypeptide(L)'
;SLESSCELAEMYGPYETFKGSPFSKGILQFDMWDRDPKFSGRYDWNAMRKLVKKGTMNSLLLAPMPTASTSQILGNNECFEPYTTNIYLRRTLAGEFVVVNKHLVNDLKERGLWSKEMKDLMVKANGSVQNIIDIPDDLKELYKTVWEMSQKTIIDMAADRGVYIDQSQSMNLFVESPTISKLSSMHMYAWKTGLKTGMYYLRSKAKSRPIQFSLEAECSMCSA
;
A
#
# COMPACT_ATOMS: atom_id res chain seq x y z
N SER A 1 -1.66 2.96 19.60
CA SER A 1 -2.76 3.96 19.61
C SER A 1 -3.79 3.70 20.72
N LEU A 2 -4.28 2.45 20.96
CA LEU A 2 -5.21 2.19 22.08
C LEU A 2 -4.60 2.58 23.42
N GLU A 3 -3.38 2.09 23.75
CA GLU A 3 -2.70 2.44 25.01
C GLU A 3 -2.57 3.95 25.17
N SER A 4 -2.03 4.64 24.20
CA SER A 4 -1.88 6.10 24.25
C SER A 4 -3.21 6.84 24.42
N SER A 5 -4.29 6.34 23.80
CA SER A 5 -5.63 6.92 24.00
C SER A 5 -6.17 6.69 25.40
N CYS A 6 -5.83 5.57 26.04
CA CYS A 6 -6.17 5.31 27.44
C CYS A 6 -5.35 6.21 28.37
N GLU A 7 -4.03 6.35 28.15
CA GLU A 7 -3.16 7.27 28.91
C GLU A 7 -3.66 8.72 28.84
N LEU A 8 -4.05 9.17 27.66
CA LEU A 8 -4.65 10.49 27.47
C LEU A 8 -5.99 10.62 28.22
N ALA A 9 -6.80 9.58 28.25
CA ALA A 9 -8.07 9.59 28.98
C ALA A 9 -7.87 9.61 30.50
N GLU A 10 -6.79 9.03 31.02
CA GLU A 10 -6.44 9.14 32.43
C GLU A 10 -6.08 10.59 32.81
N MET A 11 -5.45 11.34 31.89
CA MET A 11 -5.04 12.74 32.15
C MET A 11 -6.16 13.75 31.91
N TYR A 12 -6.96 13.56 30.87
CA TYR A 12 -7.92 14.56 30.36
C TYR A 12 -9.39 14.11 30.39
N GLY A 13 -9.65 12.86 30.78
CA GLY A 13 -10.96 12.25 30.72
C GLY A 13 -11.24 11.55 29.38
N PRO A 14 -12.19 10.62 29.37
CA PRO A 14 -12.60 9.95 28.14
C PRO A 14 -13.43 10.89 27.25
N TYR A 15 -13.59 10.50 25.96
CA TYR A 15 -14.47 11.25 25.05
C TYR A 15 -15.93 11.31 25.57
N GLU A 16 -16.64 12.37 25.22
CA GLU A 16 -17.94 12.73 25.80
C GLU A 16 -18.98 11.60 25.76
N THR A 17 -19.07 10.88 24.65
CA THR A 17 -20.03 9.78 24.45
C THR A 17 -19.47 8.40 24.83
N PHE A 18 -18.45 8.34 25.68
CA PHE A 18 -17.80 7.10 26.08
C PHE A 18 -18.76 6.13 26.77
N LYS A 19 -19.62 6.64 27.68
CA LYS A 19 -20.56 5.82 28.44
C LYS A 19 -21.56 5.13 27.50
N GLY A 20 -21.61 3.79 27.58
CA GLY A 20 -22.45 2.96 26.74
C GLY A 20 -21.83 2.56 25.39
N SER A 21 -20.67 3.11 25.04
CA SER A 21 -19.92 2.76 23.84
C SER A 21 -19.36 1.33 23.88
N PRO A 22 -18.92 0.78 22.75
CA PRO A 22 -18.21 -0.49 22.71
C PRO A 22 -17.00 -0.53 23.65
N PHE A 23 -16.15 0.51 23.64
CA PHE A 23 -14.97 0.58 24.52
C PHE A 23 -15.35 0.53 26.00
N SER A 24 -16.42 1.20 26.43
CA SER A 24 -16.88 1.14 27.82
C SER A 24 -17.30 -0.26 28.28
N LYS A 25 -17.60 -1.15 27.33
CA LYS A 25 -17.90 -2.56 27.55
C LYS A 25 -16.68 -3.47 27.35
N GLY A 26 -15.54 -2.91 26.93
CA GLY A 26 -14.32 -3.64 26.60
C GLY A 26 -14.40 -4.36 25.26
N ILE A 27 -15.27 -3.90 24.36
CA ILE A 27 -15.44 -4.41 23.01
C ILE A 27 -14.49 -3.62 22.11
N LEU A 28 -13.57 -4.33 21.47
CA LEU A 28 -12.60 -3.75 20.51
C LEU A 28 -13.16 -3.86 19.09
N GLN A 29 -12.50 -3.17 18.14
CA GLN A 29 -12.94 -3.12 16.75
C GLN A 29 -13.14 -4.52 16.16
N PHE A 30 -12.19 -5.42 16.35
CA PHE A 30 -12.26 -6.78 15.80
C PHE A 30 -13.35 -7.66 16.44
N ASP A 31 -13.86 -7.33 17.62
CA ASP A 31 -14.96 -8.06 18.25
C ASP A 31 -16.31 -7.81 17.57
N MET A 32 -16.39 -6.72 16.81
CA MET A 32 -17.60 -6.34 16.06
C MET A 32 -17.63 -6.91 14.64
N TRP A 33 -16.62 -7.72 14.28
CA TRP A 33 -16.51 -8.32 12.97
C TRP A 33 -16.87 -9.80 13.01
N ASP A 34 -17.52 -10.25 11.96
CA ASP A 34 -17.81 -11.66 11.73
C ASP A 34 -16.58 -12.39 11.10
N ARG A 35 -15.42 -12.13 11.68
CA ARG A 35 -14.14 -12.72 11.27
C ARG A 35 -13.17 -12.72 12.45
N ASP A 36 -12.57 -13.86 12.70
CA ASP A 36 -11.52 -13.99 13.70
C ASP A 36 -10.23 -13.34 13.22
N PRO A 37 -9.67 -12.39 13.99
CA PRO A 37 -8.39 -11.78 13.64
C PRO A 37 -7.24 -12.75 13.84
N LYS A 38 -6.22 -12.65 12.99
CA LYS A 38 -4.97 -13.39 13.17
C LYS A 38 -4.09 -12.65 14.17
N PHE A 39 -4.07 -13.09 15.41
CA PHE A 39 -3.24 -12.49 16.43
C PHE A 39 -1.77 -12.91 16.30
N SER A 40 -0.86 -11.94 16.43
CA SER A 40 0.59 -12.17 16.39
C SER A 40 1.18 -12.67 17.71
N GLY A 41 0.40 -12.67 18.79
CA GLY A 41 0.89 -12.95 20.16
C GLY A 41 1.70 -11.82 20.80
N ARG A 42 1.88 -10.67 20.11
CA ARG A 42 2.66 -9.53 20.62
C ARG A 42 1.95 -8.74 21.71
N TYR A 43 0.63 -8.79 21.77
CA TYR A 43 -0.20 -7.99 22.65
C TYR A 43 -1.13 -8.86 23.47
N ASP A 44 -1.28 -8.54 24.76
CA ASP A 44 -2.34 -9.11 25.61
C ASP A 44 -3.64 -8.32 25.39
N TRP A 45 -4.46 -8.83 24.49
CA TRP A 45 -5.75 -8.21 24.18
C TRP A 45 -6.74 -8.25 25.34
N ASN A 46 -6.60 -9.22 26.29
CA ASN A 46 -7.42 -9.26 27.47
C ASN A 46 -7.07 -8.15 28.45
N ALA A 47 -5.78 -7.86 28.64
CA ALA A 47 -5.34 -6.70 29.38
C ALA A 47 -5.80 -5.40 28.71
N MET A 48 -5.72 -5.32 27.38
CA MET A 48 -6.19 -4.15 26.60
C MET A 48 -7.68 -3.91 26.78
N ARG A 49 -8.52 -4.97 26.76
CA ARG A 49 -9.98 -4.86 27.04
C ARG A 49 -10.27 -4.30 28.43
N LYS A 50 -9.47 -4.67 29.41
CA LYS A 50 -9.61 -4.11 30.78
C LYS A 50 -9.19 -2.65 30.84
N LEU A 51 -8.16 -2.28 30.05
CA LEU A 51 -7.66 -0.91 30.00
C LEU A 51 -8.67 0.03 29.35
N VAL A 52 -9.19 -0.31 28.16
CA VAL A 52 -10.15 0.53 27.44
C VAL A 52 -11.46 0.75 28.19
N LYS A 53 -11.87 -0.19 29.05
CA LYS A 53 -13.05 -0.02 29.94
C LYS A 53 -12.93 1.15 30.90
N LYS A 54 -11.71 1.54 31.27
CA LYS A 54 -11.49 2.66 32.18
C LYS A 54 -11.69 4.00 31.47
N GLY A 55 -11.41 4.07 30.18
CA GLY A 55 -11.57 5.25 29.35
C GLY A 55 -10.64 5.24 28.15
N THR A 56 -11.08 5.84 27.07
CA THR A 56 -10.26 6.21 25.90
C THR A 56 -10.55 7.66 25.53
N MET A 57 -9.53 8.43 25.19
CA MET A 57 -9.68 9.83 24.77
C MET A 57 -10.33 9.93 23.39
N ASN A 58 -10.08 8.96 22.52
CA ASN A 58 -10.56 8.94 21.14
C ASN A 58 -11.59 7.82 20.95
N SER A 59 -12.72 8.15 20.33
CA SER A 59 -13.76 7.18 19.99
C SER A 59 -13.38 6.30 18.78
N LEU A 60 -12.57 6.85 17.85
CA LEU A 60 -12.02 6.19 16.67
C LEU A 60 -10.53 6.49 16.59
N LEU A 61 -9.73 5.55 16.13
CA LEU A 61 -8.26 5.63 16.18
C LEU A 61 -7.59 5.55 14.82
N LEU A 62 -8.03 4.65 13.94
CA LEU A 62 -7.35 4.36 12.69
C LEU A 62 -8.27 4.57 11.48
N ALA A 63 -7.79 5.39 10.57
CA ALA A 63 -8.44 5.70 9.28
C ALA A 63 -7.38 5.83 8.18
N PRO A 64 -6.93 4.74 7.55
CA PRO A 64 -5.93 4.79 6.50
C PRO A 64 -6.43 5.56 5.29
N MET A 65 -5.76 6.66 4.98
CA MET A 65 -6.06 7.55 3.87
C MET A 65 -5.23 7.20 2.62
N PRO A 66 -5.54 7.74 1.42
CA PRO A 66 -4.81 7.45 0.18
C PRO A 66 -3.35 7.90 0.20
N THR A 67 -2.99 8.88 0.99
CA THR A 67 -1.63 9.45 1.13
C THR A 67 -1.00 9.97 -0.18
N ALA A 68 -1.80 10.40 -1.15
CA ALA A 68 -1.34 10.78 -2.50
C ALA A 68 -0.24 11.85 -2.52
N SER A 69 -0.31 12.84 -1.63
CA SER A 69 0.69 13.90 -1.51
C SER A 69 1.74 13.60 -0.44
N THR A 70 1.32 13.11 0.72
CA THR A 70 2.22 12.85 1.85
C THR A 70 3.20 11.73 1.57
N SER A 71 2.79 10.69 0.84
CA SER A 71 3.71 9.64 0.38
C SER A 71 4.83 10.19 -0.48
N GLN A 72 4.52 11.12 -1.37
CA GLN A 72 5.51 11.75 -2.25
C GLN A 72 6.52 12.61 -1.46
N ILE A 73 6.06 13.37 -0.48
CA ILE A 73 6.94 14.19 0.39
C ILE A 73 7.90 13.29 1.17
N LEU A 74 7.42 12.16 1.68
CA LEU A 74 8.20 11.22 2.47
C LEU A 74 9.00 10.20 1.62
N GLY A 75 8.86 10.22 0.29
CA GLY A 75 9.51 9.28 -0.61
C GLY A 75 9.03 7.84 -0.42
N ASN A 76 7.76 7.66 -0.07
CA ASN A 76 7.11 6.36 0.09
C ASN A 76 6.10 6.11 -1.04
N ASN A 77 5.56 4.90 -1.11
CA ASN A 77 4.46 4.57 -2.00
C ASN A 77 3.10 5.01 -1.38
N GLU A 78 2.10 5.18 -2.23
CA GLU A 78 0.73 5.50 -1.80
C GLU A 78 0.04 4.28 -1.18
N CYS A 79 -0.87 4.51 -0.25
CA CYS A 79 -1.68 3.47 0.39
C CYS A 79 -0.81 2.33 0.98
N PHE A 80 -1.32 1.10 0.90
CA PHE A 80 -0.64 -0.14 1.28
C PHE A 80 -0.31 -1.03 0.09
N GLU A 81 -0.53 -0.53 -1.13
CA GLU A 81 -0.31 -1.31 -2.34
C GLU A 81 1.20 -1.37 -2.70
N PRO A 82 1.61 -2.40 -3.46
CA PRO A 82 2.92 -2.46 -4.07
C PRO A 82 3.13 -1.32 -5.07
N TYR A 83 4.38 -1.07 -5.43
CA TYR A 83 4.70 -0.07 -6.45
C TYR A 83 4.06 -0.43 -7.80
N THR A 84 3.55 0.57 -8.50
CA THR A 84 3.01 0.40 -9.85
C THR A 84 4.11 0.21 -10.90
N THR A 85 5.31 0.69 -10.59
CA THR A 85 6.51 0.56 -11.42
C THR A 85 7.75 0.87 -10.56
N ASN A 86 8.87 0.20 -10.82
CA ASN A 86 10.12 0.46 -10.11
C ASN A 86 10.91 1.64 -10.67
N ILE A 87 10.54 2.17 -11.85
CA ILE A 87 11.13 3.38 -12.44
C ILE A 87 10.08 4.13 -13.26
N TYR A 88 9.99 5.43 -13.10
CA TYR A 88 9.09 6.28 -13.89
C TYR A 88 9.61 7.71 -14.04
N LEU A 89 9.09 8.41 -15.03
CA LEU A 89 9.35 9.82 -15.24
C LEU A 89 8.28 10.66 -14.55
N ARG A 90 8.71 11.50 -13.62
CA ARG A 90 7.83 12.46 -12.93
C ARG A 90 7.96 13.82 -13.60
N ARG A 91 6.85 14.33 -14.11
CA ARG A 91 6.75 15.68 -14.66
C ARG A 91 6.20 16.64 -13.62
N THR A 92 6.88 17.75 -13.42
CA THR A 92 6.47 18.85 -12.55
C THR A 92 6.63 20.17 -13.27
N LEU A 93 6.15 21.26 -12.69
CA LEU A 93 6.40 22.60 -13.22
C LEU A 93 7.90 22.96 -13.27
N ALA A 94 8.71 22.34 -12.42
CA ALA A 94 10.16 22.56 -12.36
C ALA A 94 10.97 21.67 -13.35
N GLY A 95 10.33 20.74 -14.06
CA GLY A 95 10.99 19.85 -15.01
C GLY A 95 10.59 18.39 -14.91
N GLU A 96 11.34 17.55 -15.60
CA GLU A 96 11.16 16.09 -15.63
C GLU A 96 12.24 15.39 -14.81
N PHE A 97 11.81 14.48 -13.94
CA PHE A 97 12.70 13.77 -13.02
C PHE A 97 12.49 12.27 -13.13
N VAL A 98 13.57 11.53 -13.30
CA VAL A 98 13.53 10.06 -13.22
C VAL A 98 13.47 9.66 -11.75
N VAL A 99 12.41 8.98 -11.36
CA VAL A 99 12.21 8.44 -10.02
C VAL A 99 12.36 6.94 -10.07
N VAL A 100 13.19 6.39 -9.19
CA VAL A 100 13.43 4.95 -9.08
C VAL A 100 13.04 4.46 -7.68
N ASN A 101 12.66 3.20 -7.59
CA ASN A 101 12.48 2.53 -6.31
C ASN A 101 13.85 2.44 -5.59
N LYS A 102 14.03 3.29 -4.57
CA LYS A 102 15.29 3.41 -3.84
C LYS A 102 15.74 2.09 -3.18
N HIS A 103 14.79 1.26 -2.75
CA HIS A 103 15.07 -0.03 -2.12
C HIS A 103 15.68 -1.00 -3.13
N LEU A 104 15.05 -1.14 -4.31
CA LEU A 104 15.59 -1.96 -5.39
C LEU A 104 16.98 -1.49 -5.82
N VAL A 105 17.19 -0.18 -5.95
CA VAL A 105 18.52 0.36 -6.33
C VAL A 105 19.58 0.04 -5.29
N ASN A 106 19.24 0.10 -3.99
CA ASN A 106 20.17 -0.25 -2.93
C ASN A 106 20.54 -1.73 -2.98
N ASP A 107 19.54 -2.62 -3.09
CA ASP A 107 19.78 -4.06 -3.17
C ASP A 107 20.60 -4.44 -4.42
N LEU A 108 20.33 -3.78 -5.57
CA LEU A 108 21.13 -3.98 -6.79
C LEU A 108 22.56 -3.47 -6.62
N LYS A 109 22.78 -2.35 -5.92
CA LYS A 109 24.14 -1.83 -5.61
C LYS A 109 24.89 -2.77 -4.69
N GLU A 110 24.26 -3.25 -3.63
CA GLU A 110 24.87 -4.21 -2.70
C GLU A 110 25.33 -5.50 -3.40
N ARG A 111 24.63 -5.90 -4.47
CA ARG A 111 24.97 -7.06 -5.29
C ARG A 111 25.86 -6.75 -6.49
N GLY A 112 26.29 -5.48 -6.67
CA GLY A 112 27.12 -5.07 -7.80
C GLY A 112 26.41 -5.09 -9.16
N LEU A 113 25.07 -5.10 -9.18
CA LEU A 113 24.24 -5.21 -10.39
C LEU A 113 23.73 -3.86 -10.90
N TRP A 114 23.87 -2.78 -10.12
CA TRP A 114 23.40 -1.46 -10.53
C TRP A 114 24.35 -0.80 -11.52
N SER A 115 23.86 -0.54 -12.73
CA SER A 115 24.62 0.12 -13.79
C SER A 115 23.69 0.98 -14.66
N LYS A 116 24.24 1.71 -15.63
CA LYS A 116 23.45 2.44 -16.63
C LYS A 116 22.63 1.46 -17.47
N GLU A 117 23.25 0.36 -17.88
CA GLU A 117 22.61 -0.69 -18.67
C GLU A 117 21.43 -1.33 -17.91
N MET A 118 21.61 -1.61 -16.61
CA MET A 118 20.53 -2.13 -15.75
C MET A 118 19.37 -1.14 -15.68
N LYS A 119 19.66 0.15 -15.48
CA LYS A 119 18.62 1.18 -15.51
C LYS A 119 17.88 1.19 -16.84
N ASP A 120 18.59 1.11 -17.96
CA ASP A 120 18.00 1.14 -19.31
C ASP A 120 17.15 -0.11 -19.59
N LEU A 121 17.56 -1.28 -19.09
CA LEU A 121 16.75 -2.50 -19.13
C LEU A 121 15.44 -2.35 -18.33
N MET A 122 15.50 -1.76 -17.14
CA MET A 122 14.31 -1.50 -16.33
C MET A 122 13.36 -0.52 -17.02
N VAL A 123 13.90 0.52 -17.67
CA VAL A 123 13.10 1.48 -18.47
C VAL A 123 12.40 0.76 -19.62
N LYS A 124 13.13 -0.04 -20.41
CA LYS A 124 12.56 -0.84 -21.52
C LYS A 124 11.48 -1.81 -21.05
N ALA A 125 11.64 -2.38 -19.84
CA ALA A 125 10.68 -3.26 -19.20
C ALA A 125 9.51 -2.51 -18.49
N ASN A 126 9.36 -1.20 -18.70
CA ASN A 126 8.34 -0.36 -18.02
C ASN A 126 8.39 -0.46 -16.49
N GLY A 127 9.58 -0.60 -15.93
CA GLY A 127 9.81 -0.72 -14.49
C GLY A 127 9.56 -2.10 -13.89
N SER A 128 9.24 -3.11 -14.71
CA SER A 128 9.27 -4.50 -14.28
C SER A 128 10.71 -5.02 -14.20
N VAL A 129 10.95 -5.91 -13.25
CA VAL A 129 12.23 -6.62 -13.10
C VAL A 129 12.13 -8.09 -13.52
N GLN A 130 10.93 -8.57 -13.85
CA GLN A 130 10.65 -10.00 -14.02
C GLN A 130 11.43 -10.65 -15.18
N ASN A 131 11.57 -9.93 -16.29
CA ASN A 131 12.20 -10.44 -17.51
C ASN A 131 13.67 -10.01 -17.67
N ILE A 132 14.30 -9.41 -16.65
CA ILE A 132 15.70 -9.03 -16.67
C ILE A 132 16.52 -10.21 -16.17
N ILE A 133 17.33 -10.80 -17.04
CA ILE A 133 18.05 -12.06 -16.77
C ILE A 133 19.03 -11.90 -15.60
N ASP A 134 19.74 -10.78 -15.54
CA ASP A 134 20.79 -10.51 -14.56
C ASP A 134 20.28 -10.27 -13.13
N ILE A 135 18.97 -10.06 -12.96
CA ILE A 135 18.38 -9.87 -11.64
C ILE A 135 18.03 -11.24 -11.03
N PRO A 136 18.53 -11.54 -9.83
CA PRO A 136 18.22 -12.78 -9.13
C PRO A 136 16.73 -12.94 -8.80
N ASP A 137 16.27 -14.19 -8.72
CA ASP A 137 14.85 -14.52 -8.55
C ASP A 137 14.26 -14.01 -7.22
N ASP A 138 15.05 -13.95 -6.16
CA ASP A 138 14.62 -13.39 -4.88
C ASP A 138 14.30 -11.89 -4.98
N LEU A 139 15.09 -11.12 -5.75
CA LEU A 139 14.79 -9.72 -6.03
C LEU A 139 13.60 -9.57 -6.99
N LYS A 140 13.47 -10.47 -7.97
CA LYS A 140 12.29 -10.49 -8.85
C LYS A 140 11.02 -10.71 -8.04
N GLU A 141 11.04 -11.65 -7.10
CA GLU A 141 9.88 -11.93 -6.23
C GLU A 141 9.54 -10.74 -5.34
N LEU A 142 10.56 -10.09 -4.73
CA LEU A 142 10.39 -8.97 -3.82
C LEU A 142 9.91 -7.69 -4.53
N TYR A 143 10.40 -7.41 -5.74
CA TYR A 143 10.14 -6.17 -6.48
C TYR A 143 9.10 -6.32 -7.60
N LYS A 144 8.18 -7.27 -7.47
CA LYS A 144 6.98 -7.33 -8.32
C LYS A 144 6.22 -6.01 -8.27
N THR A 145 5.82 -5.56 -9.43
CA THR A 145 4.87 -4.45 -9.51
C THR A 145 3.45 -4.93 -9.16
N VAL A 146 2.57 -4.02 -8.81
CA VAL A 146 1.18 -4.35 -8.49
C VAL A 146 0.45 -5.04 -9.65
N TRP A 147 0.88 -4.82 -10.89
CA TRP A 147 0.32 -5.45 -12.09
C TRP A 147 0.70 -6.93 -12.22
N GLU A 148 1.77 -7.34 -11.57
CA GLU A 148 2.34 -8.69 -11.58
C GLU A 148 1.85 -9.53 -10.40
N MET A 149 1.06 -8.92 -9.52
CA MET A 149 0.49 -9.56 -8.33
C MET A 149 -0.99 -9.86 -8.51
N SER A 150 -1.44 -10.94 -7.84
CA SER A 150 -2.88 -11.21 -7.76
C SER A 150 -3.58 -10.13 -6.94
N GLN A 151 -4.64 -9.53 -7.49
CA GLN A 151 -5.45 -8.56 -6.76
C GLN A 151 -6.20 -9.18 -5.58
N LYS A 152 -6.41 -10.51 -5.61
CA LYS A 152 -6.90 -11.26 -4.46
C LYS A 152 -5.98 -11.07 -3.25
N THR A 153 -4.66 -11.10 -3.44
CA THR A 153 -3.68 -10.87 -2.36
C THR A 153 -3.84 -9.48 -1.75
N ILE A 154 -4.07 -8.44 -2.57
CA ILE A 154 -4.30 -7.08 -2.08
C ILE A 154 -5.56 -7.02 -1.21
N ILE A 155 -6.64 -7.67 -1.64
CA ILE A 155 -7.90 -7.74 -0.89
C ILE A 155 -7.70 -8.52 0.43
N ASP A 156 -7.01 -9.66 0.40
CA ASP A 156 -6.73 -10.48 1.59
C ASP A 156 -5.92 -9.69 2.63
N MET A 157 -4.87 -9.00 2.21
CA MET A 157 -4.08 -8.13 3.09
C MET A 157 -4.91 -6.98 3.68
N ALA A 158 -5.80 -6.38 2.88
CA ALA A 158 -6.69 -5.34 3.35
C ALA A 158 -7.72 -5.89 4.35
N ALA A 159 -8.24 -7.10 4.14
CA ALA A 159 -9.15 -7.75 5.04
C ALA A 159 -8.48 -8.14 6.37
N ASP A 160 -7.24 -8.61 6.34
CA ASP A 160 -6.47 -8.93 7.56
C ASP A 160 -6.17 -7.67 8.39
N ARG A 161 -5.92 -6.50 7.75
CA ARG A 161 -5.78 -5.22 8.44
C ARG A 161 -7.12 -4.65 8.92
N GLY A 162 -8.17 -4.88 8.14
CA GLY A 162 -9.47 -4.22 8.28
C GLY A 162 -10.11 -4.41 9.64
N VAL A 163 -9.88 -5.55 10.28
CA VAL A 163 -10.39 -5.86 11.62
C VAL A 163 -9.85 -4.96 12.74
N TYR A 164 -8.72 -4.27 12.49
CA TYR A 164 -8.10 -3.33 13.43
C TYR A 164 -8.34 -1.87 13.07
N ILE A 165 -9.08 -1.59 12.01
CA ILE A 165 -9.28 -0.24 11.45
C ILE A 165 -10.71 0.20 11.71
N ASP A 166 -10.88 1.39 12.29
CA ASP A 166 -12.20 1.90 12.65
C ASP A 166 -13.02 2.34 11.45
N GLN A 167 -12.37 2.96 10.45
CA GLN A 167 -12.98 3.33 9.17
C GLN A 167 -12.69 2.32 8.06
N SER A 168 -13.16 2.63 6.86
CA SER A 168 -12.74 1.94 5.64
C SER A 168 -11.29 2.27 5.28
N GLN A 169 -10.71 1.47 4.40
CA GLN A 169 -9.37 1.67 3.85
C GLN A 169 -9.47 2.24 2.44
N SER A 170 -8.62 3.22 2.11
CA SER A 170 -8.43 3.67 0.74
C SER A 170 -7.58 2.63 0.00
N MET A 171 -8.24 1.63 -0.58
CA MET A 171 -7.62 0.54 -1.32
C MET A 171 -7.88 0.68 -2.81
N ASN A 172 -6.83 0.73 -3.62
CA ASN A 172 -6.94 0.69 -5.06
C ASN A 172 -6.82 -0.75 -5.57
N LEU A 173 -7.53 -1.06 -6.64
CA LEU A 173 -7.39 -2.32 -7.36
C LEU A 173 -6.88 -2.06 -8.77
N PHE A 174 -6.03 -2.95 -9.26
CA PHE A 174 -5.27 -2.77 -10.48
C PHE A 174 -5.62 -3.88 -11.47
N VAL A 175 -6.34 -3.53 -12.52
CA VAL A 175 -6.79 -4.47 -13.54
C VAL A 175 -6.43 -3.93 -14.91
N GLU A 176 -5.51 -4.59 -15.60
CA GLU A 176 -5.03 -4.16 -16.91
C GLU A 176 -6.16 -4.04 -17.93
N SER A 177 -7.02 -5.06 -18.00
CA SER A 177 -8.19 -5.11 -18.88
C SER A 177 -9.43 -5.44 -18.06
N PRO A 178 -10.13 -4.43 -17.50
CA PRO A 178 -11.30 -4.65 -16.67
C PRO A 178 -12.48 -5.17 -17.51
N THR A 179 -13.20 -6.14 -16.95
CA THR A 179 -14.49 -6.63 -17.46
C THR A 179 -15.51 -6.63 -16.34
N ILE A 180 -16.79 -6.57 -16.66
CA ILE A 180 -17.88 -6.60 -15.67
C ILE A 180 -17.74 -7.84 -14.77
N SER A 181 -17.46 -9.01 -15.33
CA SER A 181 -17.30 -10.26 -14.60
C SER A 181 -16.14 -10.20 -13.60
N LYS A 182 -14.95 -9.70 -14.02
CA LYS A 182 -13.80 -9.53 -13.12
C LYS A 182 -14.11 -8.57 -11.98
N LEU A 183 -14.70 -7.42 -12.28
CA LEU A 183 -15.03 -6.41 -11.28
C LEU A 183 -16.08 -6.94 -10.28
N SER A 184 -17.14 -7.58 -10.77
CA SER A 184 -18.16 -8.18 -9.91
C SER A 184 -17.55 -9.24 -9.00
N SER A 185 -16.67 -10.11 -9.51
CA SER A 185 -15.98 -11.13 -8.71
C SER A 185 -15.11 -10.49 -7.62
N MET A 186 -14.38 -9.43 -7.95
CA MET A 186 -13.52 -8.72 -6.99
C MET A 186 -14.34 -8.04 -5.89
N HIS A 187 -15.43 -7.35 -6.25
CA HIS A 187 -16.32 -6.72 -5.28
C HIS A 187 -17.00 -7.76 -4.37
N MET A 188 -17.51 -8.85 -4.95
CA MET A 188 -18.11 -9.93 -4.16
C MET A 188 -17.10 -10.60 -3.23
N TYR A 189 -15.84 -10.75 -3.70
CA TYR A 189 -14.78 -11.29 -2.86
C TYR A 189 -14.44 -10.34 -1.71
N ALA A 190 -14.27 -9.05 -1.98
CA ALA A 190 -14.02 -8.02 -0.97
C ALA A 190 -15.14 -7.97 0.09
N TRP A 191 -16.39 -8.05 -0.35
CA TRP A 191 -17.54 -8.13 0.57
C TRP A 191 -17.52 -9.40 1.42
N LYS A 192 -17.31 -10.57 0.81
CA LYS A 192 -17.23 -11.86 1.53
C LYS A 192 -16.08 -11.94 2.54
N THR A 193 -14.98 -11.22 2.30
CA THR A 193 -13.86 -11.13 3.23
C THR A 193 -14.05 -10.08 4.32
N GLY A 194 -15.20 -9.39 4.34
CA GLY A 194 -15.57 -8.45 5.40
C GLY A 194 -14.98 -7.05 5.24
N LEU A 195 -14.60 -6.61 4.06
CA LEU A 195 -14.19 -5.23 3.85
C LEU A 195 -15.38 -4.26 3.98
N LYS A 196 -15.20 -3.16 4.71
CA LYS A 196 -16.20 -2.08 4.86
C LYS A 196 -16.49 -1.39 3.52
N THR A 197 -15.46 -1.22 2.68
CA THR A 197 -15.56 -0.74 1.30
C THR A 197 -14.68 -1.63 0.42
N GLY A 198 -15.18 -1.98 -0.76
CA GLY A 198 -14.48 -2.92 -1.63
C GLY A 198 -13.33 -2.31 -2.43
N MET A 199 -13.38 -1.01 -2.74
CA MET A 199 -12.39 -0.35 -3.59
C MET A 199 -12.54 1.17 -3.50
N TYR A 200 -11.40 1.88 -3.53
CA TYR A 200 -11.35 3.32 -3.66
C TYR A 200 -11.26 3.72 -5.15
N TYR A 201 -10.18 3.31 -5.84
CA TYR A 201 -10.04 3.47 -7.29
C TYR A 201 -9.81 2.14 -7.99
N LEU A 202 -10.42 1.99 -9.14
CA LEU A 202 -10.00 1.04 -10.16
C LEU A 202 -8.92 1.68 -11.02
N ARG A 203 -7.74 1.10 -11.02
CA ARG A 203 -6.62 1.50 -11.88
C ARG A 203 -6.52 0.54 -13.06
N SER A 204 -6.47 1.07 -14.27
CA SER A 204 -6.24 0.28 -15.49
C SER A 204 -4.98 0.77 -16.20
N LYS A 205 -4.34 -0.10 -16.97
CA LYS A 205 -3.25 0.33 -17.84
C LYS A 205 -3.81 1.09 -19.03
N ALA A 206 -3.19 2.22 -19.38
CA ALA A 206 -3.49 2.89 -20.64
C ALA A 206 -3.16 1.97 -21.82
N LYS A 207 -4.04 1.94 -22.82
CA LYS A 207 -3.84 1.13 -24.04
C LYS A 207 -2.60 1.54 -24.85
N SER A 208 -2.21 2.81 -24.77
CA SER A 208 -0.94 3.30 -25.30
C SER A 208 -0.25 4.13 -24.22
N ARG A 209 0.93 3.74 -23.80
CA ARG A 209 1.85 4.61 -23.08
C ARG A 209 2.82 5.17 -24.13
N PRO A 210 2.86 6.46 -24.37
CA PRO A 210 4.04 7.03 -25.00
C PRO A 210 5.17 6.84 -24.00
N ILE A 211 6.05 5.88 -24.26
CA ILE A 211 7.30 5.72 -23.53
C ILE A 211 8.14 6.92 -23.95
N GLN A 212 8.17 7.91 -23.11
CA GLN A 212 8.95 9.11 -23.35
C GLN A 212 10.23 9.06 -22.53
N PHE A 213 10.98 8.00 -22.70
CA PHE A 213 12.42 8.07 -22.53
C PHE A 213 13.00 8.16 -23.93
N SER A 214 13.40 9.34 -24.35
CA SER A 214 14.42 9.43 -25.38
C SER A 214 15.67 8.80 -24.75
N LEU A 215 15.95 7.54 -25.10
CA LEU A 215 17.30 7.03 -25.00
C LEU A 215 18.11 8.05 -25.83
N GLU A 216 19.07 8.70 -25.21
CA GLU A 216 20.02 9.54 -25.97
C GLU A 216 20.55 8.66 -27.10
N ALA A 217 20.06 8.91 -28.29
CA ALA A 217 20.73 8.42 -29.49
C ALA A 217 22.11 9.07 -29.42
N GLU A 218 23.16 8.28 -29.23
CA GLU A 218 24.51 8.75 -29.40
C GLU A 218 24.55 9.44 -30.76
N CYS A 219 24.72 10.74 -30.71
CA CYS A 219 24.83 11.54 -31.93
C CYS A 219 26.18 11.19 -32.54
N SER A 220 26.20 10.15 -33.40
CA SER A 220 27.36 9.72 -34.15
C SER A 220 27.73 10.69 -35.30
N MET A 221 27.18 11.91 -35.29
CA MET A 221 27.42 12.91 -36.37
C MET A 221 28.13 14.19 -35.91
N CYS A 222 28.78 14.20 -34.75
CA CYS A 222 29.64 15.33 -34.33
C CYS A 222 31.11 14.96 -34.30
N SER A 223 31.60 14.26 -35.34
CA SER A 223 33.04 14.12 -35.65
C SER A 223 33.24 14.27 -37.16
N ALA A 224 33.25 15.52 -37.61
CA ALA A 224 33.86 15.98 -38.82
C ALA A 224 34.42 17.38 -38.58
#